data_49783484f27188c0536b20c0798597b5
#
_entry.id   49783484f27188c0536b20c0798597b5
#
_cell.length_a   1.000
_cell.length_b   1.000
_cell.length_c   1.000
_cell.angle_alpha   90.00
_cell.angle_beta   90.00
_cell.angle_gamma   90.00
#
_symmetry.space_group_name_H-M   'P 1'
#
loop_
_entity.id
_entity.type
_entity.pdbx_description
1 polymer ?
#
loop_
_entity_poly.entity_id
_entity_poly.type
_entity_poly.pdbx_seq_one_letter_code
_entity_poly.pdbx_strand_id
1 'polypeptide(L)'
;DVYERPFEIVISDEAHFPAAHEQTRKAGGHTNGCRIGFDAGGSDRKVSAVVDGETIYSEEVVWHPKTSEDPQYQYDGIVAAFKTAASKMPRVDGIGVSSAGVFIGNAPMVSSIFLKVPRSRREEVKTIFDRAAKELGDVPIVVANDGDVSALAGSMSLGAGCVMGLAMGTSEAVGYVNHESNLLGWISELAFAPADLNEHAMRDEWSGDLGVGCKYFSQDAVIKLAPAAGIALAESLTPAEKLKEVQKLAEGGHAGALDIFRSIG
;
A
#
# COMPACT_ATOMS: atom_id res chain seq x y z
N ASP A 1 1.72 13.16 -13.81
CA ASP A 1 1.60 11.74 -14.17
C ASP A 1 0.25 11.15 -13.78
N VAL A 2 -0.22 11.31 -12.53
CA VAL A 2 -1.47 10.68 -12.03
C VAL A 2 -2.68 11.02 -12.90
N TYR A 3 -2.88 12.29 -13.21
CA TYR A 3 -4.04 12.75 -13.99
C TYR A 3 -3.75 12.89 -15.49
N GLU A 4 -2.54 12.52 -15.95
CA GLU A 4 -2.10 12.58 -17.36
C GLU A 4 -2.31 13.93 -18.03
N ARG A 5 -2.24 15.01 -17.25
CA ARG A 5 -2.37 16.40 -17.71
C ARG A 5 -1.34 17.28 -17.01
N PRO A 6 -0.98 18.43 -17.61
CA PRO A 6 -0.10 19.40 -16.96
C PRO A 6 -0.67 19.85 -15.62
N PHE A 7 0.22 20.14 -14.68
CA PHE A 7 -0.16 20.85 -13.45
C PHE A 7 -0.38 22.33 -13.80
N GLU A 8 -1.51 22.88 -13.37
CA GLU A 8 -1.89 24.26 -13.62
C GLU A 8 -2.22 24.95 -12.29
N ILE A 9 -1.67 26.14 -12.08
CA ILE A 9 -1.99 26.98 -10.94
C ILE A 9 -2.96 28.07 -11.43
N VAL A 10 -4.16 28.09 -10.85
CA VAL A 10 -5.17 29.11 -11.11
C VAL A 10 -5.25 30.02 -9.89
N ILE A 11 -4.98 31.31 -10.09
CA ILE A 11 -5.20 32.32 -9.05
C ILE A 11 -6.68 32.70 -9.10
N SER A 12 -7.38 32.54 -7.97
CA SER A 12 -8.81 32.80 -7.85
C SER A 12 -9.10 33.66 -6.62
N ASP A 13 -10.27 34.25 -6.59
CA ASP A 13 -10.84 34.91 -5.42
C ASP A 13 -11.89 34.02 -4.74
N GLU A 14 -12.38 34.46 -3.57
CA GLU A 14 -13.32 33.67 -2.75
C GLU A 14 -14.64 33.39 -3.50
N ALA A 15 -15.08 34.31 -4.38
CA ALA A 15 -16.34 34.16 -5.13
C ALA A 15 -16.24 33.10 -6.25
N HIS A 16 -15.03 32.83 -6.72
CA HIS A 16 -14.75 31.88 -7.82
C HIS A 16 -14.03 30.64 -7.33
N PHE A 17 -13.85 30.49 -6.02
CA PHE A 17 -13.23 29.28 -5.46
C PHE A 17 -14.15 28.08 -5.71
N PRO A 18 -13.64 26.98 -6.26
CA PRO A 18 -14.48 25.81 -6.52
C PRO A 18 -15.04 25.22 -5.21
N ALA A 19 -16.28 24.81 -5.24
CA ALA A 19 -16.87 24.10 -4.10
C ALA A 19 -16.07 22.81 -3.80
N ALA A 20 -15.98 22.47 -2.51
CA ALA A 20 -15.38 21.19 -2.10
C ALA A 20 -16.14 20.05 -2.78
N HIS A 21 -15.38 19.17 -3.43
CA HIS A 21 -15.93 18.02 -4.13
C HIS A 21 -15.23 16.75 -3.63
N GLU A 22 -15.74 16.22 -2.54
CA GLU A 22 -15.24 14.99 -1.95
C GLU A 22 -16.03 13.81 -2.50
N GLN A 23 -15.31 12.79 -2.95
CA GLN A 23 -15.90 11.53 -3.37
C GLN A 23 -15.63 10.48 -2.30
N THR A 24 -16.68 9.88 -1.78
CA THR A 24 -16.57 8.76 -0.86
C THR A 24 -16.79 7.45 -1.58
N ARG A 25 -16.00 6.44 -1.21
CA ARG A 25 -16.10 5.09 -1.75
C ARG A 25 -16.34 4.11 -0.61
N LYS A 26 -17.49 3.46 -0.63
CA LYS A 26 -17.75 2.33 0.26
C LYS A 26 -16.85 1.17 -0.12
N ALA A 27 -15.99 0.75 0.80
CA ALA A 27 -15.14 -0.42 0.65
C ALA A 27 -15.00 -1.12 2.00
N GLY A 28 -14.71 -2.41 2.01
CA GLY A 28 -14.64 -3.20 3.24
C GLY A 28 -16.01 -3.56 3.83
N GLY A 29 -16.01 -4.28 4.95
CA GLY A 29 -17.23 -4.67 5.67
C GLY A 29 -18.10 -5.74 5.01
N HIS A 30 -17.82 -6.13 3.77
CA HIS A 30 -18.55 -7.18 3.04
C HIS A 30 -17.93 -8.54 3.30
N THR A 31 -18.05 -9.06 4.52
CA THR A 31 -17.43 -10.32 4.93
C THR A 31 -18.27 -11.56 4.59
N ASN A 32 -19.56 -11.40 4.27
CA ASN A 32 -20.46 -12.49 3.88
C ASN A 32 -20.18 -12.97 2.44
N GLY A 33 -20.38 -14.26 2.20
CA GLY A 33 -20.13 -14.92 0.90
C GLY A 33 -18.65 -15.24 0.67
N CYS A 34 -18.29 -15.48 -0.58
CA CYS A 34 -16.97 -15.95 -0.99
C CYS A 34 -16.15 -14.77 -1.56
N ARG A 35 -15.06 -14.39 -0.91
CA ARG A 35 -14.25 -13.22 -1.26
C ARG A 35 -12.80 -13.62 -1.53
N ILE A 36 -12.18 -12.97 -2.49
CA ILE A 36 -10.73 -13.00 -2.68
C ILE A 36 -10.15 -11.71 -2.12
N GLY A 37 -9.17 -11.85 -1.21
CA GLY A 37 -8.26 -10.78 -0.82
C GLY A 37 -6.93 -10.99 -1.54
N PHE A 38 -6.42 -9.94 -2.19
CA PHE A 38 -5.15 -10.00 -2.90
C PHE A 38 -4.29 -8.79 -2.55
N ASP A 39 -3.05 -9.05 -2.15
CA ASP A 39 -2.05 -8.02 -1.93
C ASP A 39 -0.97 -8.13 -3.01
N ALA A 40 -0.91 -7.11 -3.86
CA ALA A 40 0.06 -6.99 -4.93
C ALA A 40 1.29 -6.22 -4.44
N GLY A 41 2.12 -6.88 -3.64
CA GLY A 41 3.34 -6.30 -3.09
C GLY A 41 4.48 -6.17 -4.10
N GLY A 42 5.53 -5.47 -3.70
CA GLY A 42 6.68 -5.20 -4.57
C GLY A 42 7.73 -6.32 -4.62
N SER A 43 7.71 -7.27 -3.70
CA SER A 43 8.64 -8.41 -3.57
C SER A 43 7.92 -9.75 -3.51
N ASP A 44 6.70 -9.75 -3.05
CA ASP A 44 5.83 -10.89 -2.94
C ASP A 44 4.39 -10.50 -3.26
N ARG A 45 3.56 -11.49 -3.58
CA ARG A 45 2.12 -11.34 -3.73
C ARG A 45 1.43 -12.30 -2.78
N LYS A 46 0.40 -11.83 -2.11
CA LYS A 46 -0.38 -12.62 -1.16
C LYS A 46 -1.80 -12.73 -1.64
N VAL A 47 -2.39 -13.89 -1.51
CA VAL A 47 -3.79 -14.11 -1.84
C VAL A 47 -4.48 -14.91 -0.74
N SER A 48 -5.71 -14.55 -0.44
CA SER A 48 -6.55 -15.28 0.51
C SER A 48 -7.91 -15.60 -0.09
N ALA A 49 -8.43 -16.76 0.24
CA ALA A 49 -9.82 -17.15 0.02
C ALA A 49 -10.57 -17.04 1.34
N VAL A 50 -11.63 -16.24 1.36
CA VAL A 50 -12.42 -15.94 2.55
C VAL A 50 -13.87 -16.36 2.31
N VAL A 51 -14.44 -17.12 3.21
CA VAL A 51 -15.85 -17.55 3.16
C VAL A 51 -16.54 -17.11 4.44
N ASP A 52 -17.56 -16.28 4.30
CA ASP A 52 -18.34 -15.73 5.42
C ASP A 52 -17.46 -15.11 6.54
N GLY A 53 -16.39 -14.43 6.14
CA GLY A 53 -15.45 -13.75 7.04
C GLY A 53 -14.31 -14.63 7.56
N GLU A 54 -14.33 -15.93 7.30
CA GLU A 54 -13.24 -16.85 7.68
C GLU A 54 -12.25 -17.04 6.53
N THR A 55 -10.97 -16.88 6.79
CA THR A 55 -9.90 -17.19 5.84
C THR A 55 -9.71 -18.72 5.79
N ILE A 56 -10.14 -19.32 4.69
CA ILE A 56 -10.04 -20.79 4.48
C ILE A 56 -8.77 -21.20 3.73
N TYR A 57 -8.10 -20.23 3.10
CA TYR A 57 -6.84 -20.43 2.39
C TYR A 57 -6.06 -19.13 2.33
N SER A 58 -4.73 -19.22 2.41
CA SER A 58 -3.81 -18.11 2.19
C SER A 58 -2.53 -18.64 1.56
N GLU A 59 -1.97 -17.86 0.64
CA GLU A 59 -0.71 -18.16 -0.04
C GLU A 59 0.09 -16.88 -0.23
N GLU A 60 1.41 -17.01 -0.04
CA GLU A 60 2.39 -15.98 -0.36
C GLU A 60 3.37 -16.53 -1.39
N VAL A 61 3.58 -15.78 -2.46
CA VAL A 61 4.48 -16.16 -3.55
C VAL A 61 5.44 -15.02 -3.85
N VAL A 62 6.72 -15.30 -3.81
CA VAL A 62 7.76 -14.34 -4.24
C VAL A 62 7.60 -14.06 -5.72
N TRP A 63 7.62 -12.79 -6.08
CA TRP A 63 7.64 -12.32 -7.46
C TRP A 63 8.49 -11.05 -7.58
N HIS A 64 8.80 -10.62 -8.80
CA HIS A 64 9.67 -9.48 -9.04
C HIS A 64 9.05 -8.47 -10.02
N PRO A 65 7.88 -7.88 -9.71
CA PRO A 65 7.14 -7.04 -10.65
C PRO A 65 7.87 -5.75 -10.99
N LYS A 66 8.65 -5.22 -10.05
CA LYS A 66 9.42 -3.97 -10.22
C LYS A 66 10.52 -4.06 -11.28
N THR A 67 10.93 -5.26 -11.67
CA THR A 67 12.02 -5.49 -12.62
C THR A 67 11.54 -5.85 -14.02
N SER A 68 10.26 -6.17 -14.19
CA SER A 68 9.69 -6.55 -15.49
C SER A 68 9.25 -5.32 -16.30
N GLU A 69 9.66 -5.28 -17.55
CA GLU A 69 9.21 -4.30 -18.54
C GLU A 69 7.92 -4.76 -19.25
N ASP A 70 7.59 -6.05 -19.15
CA ASP A 70 6.41 -6.64 -19.76
C ASP A 70 5.26 -6.75 -18.73
N PRO A 71 4.15 -5.99 -18.89
CA PRO A 71 2.99 -6.07 -18.00
C PRO A 71 2.29 -7.44 -18.03
N GLN A 72 2.60 -8.29 -19.01
CA GLN A 72 2.08 -9.65 -19.04
C GLN A 72 2.58 -10.46 -17.82
N TYR A 73 3.81 -10.21 -17.36
CA TYR A 73 4.34 -10.85 -16.15
C TYR A 73 3.48 -10.57 -14.91
N GLN A 74 3.12 -9.29 -14.71
CA GLN A 74 2.25 -8.93 -13.58
C GLN A 74 0.84 -9.50 -13.78
N TYR A 75 0.30 -9.45 -15.00
CA TYR A 75 -1.02 -10.00 -15.32
C TYR A 75 -1.09 -11.50 -15.00
N ASP A 76 -0.13 -12.29 -15.47
CA ASP A 76 -0.08 -13.73 -15.22
C ASP A 76 0.01 -14.05 -13.73
N GLY A 77 0.80 -13.26 -12.98
CA GLY A 77 0.91 -13.37 -11.53
C GLY A 77 -0.42 -13.10 -10.81
N ILE A 78 -1.14 -12.06 -11.20
CA ILE A 78 -2.45 -11.69 -10.64
C ILE A 78 -3.49 -12.78 -10.96
N VAL A 79 -3.58 -13.19 -12.23
CA VAL A 79 -4.53 -14.23 -12.68
C VAL A 79 -4.27 -15.56 -11.96
N ALA A 80 -3.00 -15.96 -11.82
CA ALA A 80 -2.64 -17.18 -11.10
C ALA A 80 -3.11 -17.13 -9.64
N ALA A 81 -2.89 -16.00 -8.94
CA ALA A 81 -3.34 -15.81 -7.58
C ALA A 81 -4.87 -15.89 -7.47
N PHE A 82 -5.59 -15.19 -8.34
CA PHE A 82 -7.06 -15.22 -8.35
C PHE A 82 -7.60 -16.63 -8.61
N LYS A 83 -7.07 -17.34 -9.60
CA LYS A 83 -7.48 -18.72 -9.91
C LYS A 83 -7.17 -19.69 -8.75
N THR A 84 -6.03 -19.52 -8.09
CA THR A 84 -5.67 -20.32 -6.91
C THR A 84 -6.69 -20.14 -5.80
N ALA A 85 -6.98 -18.90 -5.40
CA ALA A 85 -7.96 -18.62 -4.35
C ALA A 85 -9.39 -19.08 -4.75
N ALA A 86 -9.81 -18.80 -5.99
CA ALA A 86 -11.11 -19.22 -6.51
C ALA A 86 -11.30 -20.75 -6.44
N SER A 87 -10.24 -21.55 -6.69
CA SER A 87 -10.29 -23.00 -6.62
C SER A 87 -10.58 -23.57 -5.23
N LYS A 88 -10.48 -22.73 -4.19
CA LYS A 88 -10.74 -23.13 -2.78
C LYS A 88 -12.17 -22.83 -2.33
N MET A 89 -12.95 -22.18 -3.17
CA MET A 89 -14.31 -21.72 -2.85
C MET A 89 -15.32 -22.23 -3.88
N PRO A 90 -16.60 -22.40 -3.51
CA PRO A 90 -17.63 -22.87 -4.46
C PRO A 90 -17.96 -21.82 -5.54
N ARG A 91 -17.68 -20.54 -5.28
CA ARG A 91 -17.87 -19.40 -6.17
C ARG A 91 -17.03 -18.22 -5.71
N VAL A 92 -17.01 -17.13 -6.46
CA VAL A 92 -16.41 -15.86 -6.06
C VAL A 92 -17.45 -14.75 -6.17
N ASP A 93 -17.73 -14.07 -5.06
CA ASP A 93 -18.73 -12.99 -5.00
C ASP A 93 -18.11 -11.60 -5.04
N GLY A 94 -16.78 -11.49 -4.93
CA GLY A 94 -16.05 -10.23 -5.04
C GLY A 94 -14.57 -10.39 -4.77
N ILE A 95 -13.79 -9.43 -5.27
CA ILE A 95 -12.33 -9.36 -5.16
C ILE A 95 -11.93 -8.02 -4.55
N GLY A 96 -11.14 -8.03 -3.48
CA GLY A 96 -10.47 -6.86 -2.93
C GLY A 96 -8.98 -6.94 -3.22
N VAL A 97 -8.41 -5.86 -3.76
CA VAL A 97 -6.98 -5.76 -4.07
C VAL A 97 -6.36 -4.63 -3.28
N SER A 98 -5.27 -4.94 -2.57
CA SER A 98 -4.32 -4.01 -1.98
C SER A 98 -3.11 -3.89 -2.88
N SER A 99 -2.64 -2.70 -3.16
CA SER A 99 -1.38 -2.50 -3.88
C SER A 99 -0.82 -1.10 -3.63
N ALA A 100 0.51 -0.99 -3.61
CA ALA A 100 1.19 0.30 -3.51
C ALA A 100 0.96 1.13 -4.77
N GLY A 101 0.58 2.41 -4.59
CA GLY A 101 0.43 3.37 -5.68
C GLY A 101 -0.85 4.19 -5.62
N VAL A 102 -1.03 5.01 -6.64
CA VAL A 102 -2.20 5.88 -6.81
C VAL A 102 -3.13 5.28 -7.85
N PHE A 103 -4.38 5.10 -7.48
CA PHE A 103 -5.41 4.47 -8.30
C PHE A 103 -6.55 5.46 -8.61
N ILE A 104 -7.06 5.44 -9.84
CA ILE A 104 -8.31 6.11 -10.22
C ILE A 104 -9.30 5.00 -10.60
N GLY A 105 -10.31 4.80 -9.76
CA GLY A 105 -11.11 3.58 -9.83
C GLY A 105 -10.24 2.36 -9.56
N ASN A 106 -10.18 1.40 -10.48
CA ASN A 106 -9.30 0.23 -10.39
C ASN A 106 -8.01 0.40 -11.23
N ALA A 107 -7.84 1.53 -11.92
CA ALA A 107 -6.72 1.78 -12.80
C ALA A 107 -5.48 2.25 -12.02
N PRO A 108 -4.36 1.54 -12.07
CA PRO A 108 -3.10 2.02 -11.51
C PRO A 108 -2.55 3.17 -12.37
N MET A 109 -2.54 4.38 -11.83
CA MET A 109 -2.00 5.56 -12.48
C MET A 109 -0.50 5.71 -12.23
N VAL A 110 -0.08 5.49 -10.99
CA VAL A 110 1.33 5.39 -10.57
C VAL A 110 1.43 4.24 -9.58
N SER A 111 2.30 3.28 -9.84
CA SER A 111 2.52 2.16 -8.92
C SER A 111 3.90 1.56 -9.12
N SER A 112 4.56 1.25 -8.01
CA SER A 112 5.93 0.69 -8.00
C SER A 112 6.01 -0.68 -8.67
N ILE A 113 4.94 -1.46 -8.70
CA ILE A 113 4.95 -2.78 -9.34
C ILE A 113 4.97 -2.72 -10.88
N PHE A 114 4.72 -1.53 -11.46
CA PHE A 114 4.80 -1.28 -12.90
C PHE A 114 5.93 -0.31 -13.28
N LEU A 115 6.90 -0.10 -12.39
CA LEU A 115 7.93 0.93 -12.51
C LEU A 115 8.74 0.83 -13.83
N LYS A 116 9.01 -0.39 -14.29
CA LYS A 116 9.79 -0.66 -15.50
C LYS A 116 8.95 -0.76 -16.76
N VAL A 117 7.62 -0.82 -16.66
CA VAL A 117 6.75 -0.92 -17.82
C VAL A 117 6.82 0.38 -18.63
N PRO A 118 7.14 0.31 -19.94
CA PRO A 118 7.24 1.50 -20.79
C PRO A 118 5.93 2.29 -20.85
N ARG A 119 6.03 3.62 -20.94
CA ARG A 119 4.86 4.50 -21.06
C ARG A 119 3.94 4.14 -22.24
N SER A 120 4.49 3.61 -23.33
CA SER A 120 3.72 3.15 -24.50
C SER A 120 2.76 1.99 -24.20
N ARG A 121 2.97 1.26 -23.09
CA ARG A 121 2.13 0.13 -22.67
C ARG A 121 1.25 0.46 -21.45
N ARG A 122 1.15 1.72 -21.07
CA ARG A 122 0.42 2.17 -19.88
C ARG A 122 -1.09 1.81 -19.94
N GLU A 123 -1.69 1.83 -21.10
CA GLU A 123 -3.10 1.45 -21.28
C GLU A 123 -3.37 -0.02 -20.93
N GLU A 124 -2.39 -0.91 -21.15
CA GLU A 124 -2.49 -2.31 -20.72
C GLU A 124 -2.47 -2.43 -19.19
N VAL A 125 -1.69 -1.58 -18.53
CA VAL A 125 -1.58 -1.54 -17.07
C VAL A 125 -2.86 -1.02 -16.44
N LYS A 126 -3.46 0.04 -16.98
CA LYS A 126 -4.69 0.65 -16.44
C LYS A 126 -5.85 -0.34 -16.28
N THR A 127 -5.92 -1.33 -17.13
CA THR A 127 -7.01 -2.32 -17.14
C THR A 127 -6.63 -3.67 -16.54
N ILE A 128 -5.43 -3.79 -15.98
CA ILE A 128 -4.83 -5.09 -15.64
C ILE A 128 -5.66 -5.87 -14.59
N PHE A 129 -6.13 -5.19 -13.54
CA PHE A 129 -6.92 -5.81 -12.49
C PHE A 129 -8.32 -6.19 -12.96
N ASP A 130 -8.97 -5.31 -13.72
CA ASP A 130 -10.30 -5.59 -14.28
C ASP A 130 -10.25 -6.74 -15.29
N ARG A 131 -9.19 -6.81 -16.11
CA ARG A 131 -8.97 -7.93 -17.03
C ARG A 131 -8.74 -9.24 -16.29
N ALA A 132 -7.94 -9.20 -15.22
CA ALA A 132 -7.68 -10.39 -14.40
C ALA A 132 -8.95 -10.90 -13.69
N ALA A 133 -9.81 -9.99 -13.20
CA ALA A 133 -11.08 -10.37 -12.61
C ALA A 133 -12.02 -11.05 -13.62
N LYS A 134 -12.04 -10.59 -14.87
CA LYS A 134 -12.83 -11.21 -15.95
C LYS A 134 -12.47 -12.65 -16.25
N GLU A 135 -11.26 -13.09 -15.92
CA GLU A 135 -10.86 -14.49 -16.02
C GLU A 135 -11.67 -15.42 -15.09
N LEU A 136 -12.28 -14.86 -14.04
CA LEU A 136 -13.18 -15.58 -13.12
C LEU A 136 -14.66 -15.36 -13.44
N GLY A 137 -14.97 -14.63 -14.51
CA GLY A 137 -16.31 -14.21 -14.88
C GLY A 137 -16.57 -12.75 -14.56
N ASP A 138 -17.83 -12.36 -14.44
CA ASP A 138 -18.22 -10.96 -14.15
C ASP A 138 -18.26 -10.70 -12.63
N VAL A 139 -17.07 -10.83 -12.00
CA VAL A 139 -16.89 -10.69 -10.54
C VAL A 139 -16.57 -9.24 -10.21
N PRO A 140 -17.30 -8.59 -9.28
CA PRO A 140 -16.95 -7.26 -8.79
C PRO A 140 -15.55 -7.20 -8.20
N ILE A 141 -14.78 -6.18 -8.57
CA ILE A 141 -13.43 -5.96 -8.06
C ILE A 141 -13.28 -4.52 -7.56
N VAL A 142 -12.54 -4.37 -6.47
CA VAL A 142 -12.13 -3.08 -5.90
C VAL A 142 -10.64 -3.12 -5.68
N VAL A 143 -9.93 -2.13 -6.23
CA VAL A 143 -8.50 -1.91 -6.01
C VAL A 143 -8.31 -0.67 -5.15
N ALA A 144 -7.49 -0.76 -4.12
CA ALA A 144 -7.17 0.37 -3.25
C ALA A 144 -5.66 0.40 -2.92
N ASN A 145 -5.19 1.58 -2.52
CA ASN A 145 -3.85 1.73 -1.99
C ASN A 145 -3.69 0.90 -0.71
N ASP A 146 -2.50 0.37 -0.46
CA ASP A 146 -2.17 -0.46 0.71
C ASP A 146 -2.35 0.29 2.05
N GLY A 147 -2.08 1.60 2.08
CA GLY A 147 -2.41 2.46 3.22
C GLY A 147 -3.92 2.57 3.46
N ASP A 148 -4.70 2.77 2.39
CA ASP A 148 -6.17 2.80 2.48
C ASP A 148 -6.73 1.47 3.00
N VAL A 149 -6.19 0.33 2.53
CA VAL A 149 -6.57 -1.00 3.01
C VAL A 149 -6.21 -1.18 4.49
N SER A 150 -5.06 -0.62 4.94
CA SER A 150 -4.67 -0.63 6.36
C SER A 150 -5.65 0.16 7.21
N ALA A 151 -6.09 1.34 6.75
CA ALA A 151 -7.12 2.14 7.44
C ALA A 151 -8.47 1.42 7.51
N LEU A 152 -8.90 0.78 6.41
CA LEU A 152 -10.12 -0.04 6.38
C LEU A 152 -10.04 -1.22 7.36
N ALA A 153 -8.93 -1.95 7.38
CA ALA A 153 -8.73 -3.07 8.28
C ALA A 153 -8.77 -2.61 9.75
N GLY A 154 -8.11 -1.48 10.07
CA GLY A 154 -8.15 -0.86 11.38
C GLY A 154 -9.58 -0.45 11.78
N SER A 155 -10.31 0.20 10.89
CA SER A 155 -11.70 0.61 11.10
C SER A 155 -12.61 -0.60 11.36
N MET A 156 -12.48 -1.66 10.56
CA MET A 156 -13.25 -2.90 10.74
C MET A 156 -12.92 -3.59 12.07
N SER A 157 -11.65 -3.66 12.44
CA SER A 157 -11.21 -4.28 13.70
C SER A 157 -11.66 -3.52 14.93
N LEU A 158 -11.66 -2.18 14.88
CA LEU A 158 -12.06 -1.31 15.98
C LEU A 158 -13.58 -1.08 16.03
N GLY A 159 -14.30 -1.35 14.94
CA GLY A 159 -15.71 -0.99 14.80
C GLY A 159 -15.94 0.53 14.84
N ALA A 160 -14.97 1.31 14.35
CA ALA A 160 -14.96 2.77 14.44
C ALA A 160 -14.61 3.42 13.11
N GLY A 161 -15.20 4.58 12.83
CA GLY A 161 -14.79 5.49 11.76
C GLY A 161 -13.69 6.46 12.20
N CYS A 162 -13.31 7.36 11.31
CA CYS A 162 -12.23 8.34 11.53
C CYS A 162 -10.90 7.65 11.91
N VAL A 163 -10.54 6.58 11.20
CA VAL A 163 -9.34 5.80 11.44
C VAL A 163 -8.30 6.14 10.39
N MET A 164 -7.11 6.52 10.84
CA MET A 164 -5.91 6.60 10.00
C MET A 164 -5.13 5.30 10.15
N GLY A 165 -4.84 4.66 9.03
CA GLY A 165 -3.97 3.50 8.95
C GLY A 165 -2.58 3.93 8.50
N LEU A 166 -1.56 3.52 9.23
CA LEU A 166 -0.17 3.77 8.90
C LEU A 166 0.59 2.44 8.83
N ALA A 167 1.06 2.09 7.64
CA ALA A 167 1.90 0.93 7.43
C ALA A 167 3.37 1.38 7.30
N MET A 168 4.20 0.98 8.25
CA MET A 168 5.63 1.27 8.30
C MET A 168 6.42 0.00 7.94
N GLY A 169 6.69 -0.16 6.65
CA GLY A 169 7.47 -1.29 6.11
C GLY A 169 8.78 -0.82 5.48
N THR A 170 9.06 -1.28 4.27
CA THR A 170 10.18 -0.78 3.43
C THR A 170 10.04 0.72 3.16
N SER A 171 8.80 1.19 3.00
CA SER A 171 8.41 2.58 2.89
C SER A 171 7.24 2.83 3.86
N GLU A 172 6.70 4.03 3.82
CA GLU A 172 5.50 4.41 4.53
C GLU A 172 4.31 4.36 3.58
N ALA A 173 3.17 3.85 4.04
CA ALA A 173 1.91 3.96 3.35
C ALA A 173 0.83 4.41 4.35
N VAL A 174 0.03 5.38 3.97
CA VAL A 174 -0.99 5.97 4.83
C VAL A 174 -2.34 5.95 4.12
N GLY A 175 -3.37 5.67 4.87
CA GLY A 175 -4.75 5.79 4.41
C GLY A 175 -5.64 6.36 5.51
N TYR A 176 -6.82 6.78 5.12
CA TYR A 176 -7.80 7.33 6.05
C TYR A 176 -9.22 6.92 5.65
N VAL A 177 -10.02 6.57 6.62
CA VAL A 177 -11.46 6.38 6.47
C VAL A 177 -12.23 7.42 7.30
N ASN A 178 -13.32 7.93 6.71
CA ASN A 178 -14.15 8.92 7.37
C ASN A 178 -15.00 8.31 8.50
N HIS A 179 -15.86 9.12 9.12
CA HIS A 179 -16.73 8.69 10.23
C HIS A 179 -17.71 7.56 9.86
N GLU A 180 -18.01 7.41 8.57
CA GLU A 180 -18.84 6.31 8.04
C GLU A 180 -18.00 5.08 7.60
N SER A 181 -16.70 5.08 7.86
CA SER A 181 -15.74 4.06 7.44
C SER A 181 -15.62 3.94 5.90
N ASN A 182 -15.85 5.03 5.18
CA ASN A 182 -15.65 5.10 3.74
C ASN A 182 -14.26 5.62 3.42
N LEU A 183 -13.67 5.11 2.33
CA LEU A 183 -12.48 5.70 1.73
C LEU A 183 -12.84 7.03 1.07
N LEU A 184 -11.92 7.97 1.15
CA LEU A 184 -12.01 9.27 0.49
C LEU A 184 -11.22 9.25 -0.82
N GLY A 185 -11.52 10.20 -1.70
CA GLY A 185 -10.77 10.38 -2.95
C GLY A 185 -9.46 11.18 -2.76
N TRP A 186 -8.91 11.19 -1.55
CA TRP A 186 -7.68 11.91 -1.24
C TRP A 186 -6.45 11.09 -1.61
N ILE A 187 -5.38 11.77 -2.00
CA ILE A 187 -4.06 11.17 -2.13
C ILE A 187 -3.40 11.24 -0.75
N SER A 188 -3.36 10.11 -0.06
CA SER A 188 -2.79 10.02 1.30
C SER A 188 -1.29 9.69 1.27
N GLU A 189 -0.53 10.28 0.36
CA GLU A 189 0.89 10.01 0.14
C GLU A 189 1.78 10.75 1.15
N LEU A 190 1.62 10.47 2.45
CA LEU A 190 2.46 11.08 3.49
C LEU A 190 3.91 10.59 3.43
N ALA A 191 4.20 9.49 2.74
CA ALA A 191 5.55 9.03 2.47
C ALA A 191 6.46 10.13 1.86
N PHE A 192 5.87 11.04 1.08
CA PHE A 192 6.59 12.14 0.43
C PHE A 192 6.26 13.51 1.04
N ALA A 193 5.52 13.54 2.13
CA ALA A 193 5.32 14.77 2.89
C ALA A 193 6.62 15.13 3.66
N PRO A 194 6.95 16.44 3.78
CA PRO A 194 8.13 16.85 4.55
C PRO A 194 7.93 16.58 6.03
N ALA A 195 8.78 15.72 6.59
CA ALA A 195 8.81 15.33 8.01
C ALA A 195 10.01 15.94 8.74
N ASP A 196 11.13 16.16 8.04
CA ASP A 196 12.35 16.77 8.59
C ASP A 196 12.81 17.93 7.70
N LEU A 197 12.79 19.13 8.24
CA LEU A 197 13.18 20.36 7.53
C LEU A 197 14.66 20.74 7.75
N ASN A 198 15.47 19.84 8.35
CA ASN A 198 16.88 20.08 8.51
C ASN A 198 17.60 20.06 7.15
N GLU A 199 18.57 20.95 6.96
CA GLU A 199 19.38 21.00 5.72
C GLU A 199 20.19 19.73 5.47
N HIS A 200 20.45 18.94 6.55
CA HIS A 200 21.14 17.64 6.51
C HIS A 200 20.17 16.45 6.61
N ALA A 201 18.88 16.69 6.40
CA ALA A 201 17.86 15.65 6.39
C ALA A 201 18.20 14.52 5.41
N MET A 202 17.66 13.34 5.63
CA MET A 202 17.84 12.20 4.73
C MET A 202 17.23 12.51 3.37
N ARG A 203 17.98 12.13 2.32
CA ARG A 203 17.46 12.18 0.93
C ARG A 203 16.83 10.85 0.58
N ASP A 204 15.64 10.90 0.02
CA ASP A 204 15.01 9.73 -0.57
C ASP A 204 15.62 9.45 -1.95
N GLU A 205 16.02 8.21 -2.19
CA GLU A 205 16.72 7.80 -3.41
C GLU A 205 15.82 7.77 -4.64
N TRP A 206 14.51 7.63 -4.43
CA TRP A 206 13.54 7.54 -5.51
C TRP A 206 13.03 8.92 -5.96
N SER A 207 12.56 9.74 -5.03
CA SER A 207 12.05 11.08 -5.35
C SER A 207 13.16 12.11 -5.50
N GLY A 208 14.27 11.91 -4.81
CA GLY A 208 15.35 12.89 -4.67
C GLY A 208 15.08 13.97 -3.62
N ASP A 209 13.94 13.92 -2.93
CA ASP A 209 13.54 14.91 -1.95
C ASP A 209 14.24 14.70 -0.61
N LEU A 210 14.41 15.81 0.15
CA LEU A 210 15.01 15.81 1.48
C LEU A 210 13.91 15.76 2.54
N GLY A 211 14.14 14.96 3.58
CA GLY A 211 13.34 15.00 4.80
C GLY A 211 11.93 14.46 4.67
N VAL A 212 11.67 13.61 3.69
CA VAL A 212 10.34 13.03 3.46
C VAL A 212 10.00 11.89 4.43
N GLY A 213 8.71 11.70 4.71
CA GLY A 213 8.17 10.78 5.72
C GLY A 213 8.70 9.36 5.64
N CYS A 214 8.82 8.79 4.44
CA CYS A 214 9.29 7.41 4.24
C CYS A 214 10.70 7.15 4.79
N LYS A 215 11.52 8.19 5.01
CA LYS A 215 12.85 8.07 5.63
C LYS A 215 12.82 8.08 7.15
N TYR A 216 11.67 8.45 7.74
CA TYR A 216 11.49 8.60 9.19
C TYR A 216 10.45 7.64 9.77
N PHE A 217 9.48 7.20 8.96
CA PHE A 217 8.40 6.29 9.34
C PHE A 217 8.50 4.96 8.58
N SER A 218 9.69 4.34 8.61
CA SER A 218 9.97 3.08 7.90
C SER A 218 11.07 2.28 8.59
N GLN A 219 11.38 1.10 8.03
CA GLN A 219 12.51 0.30 8.48
C GLN A 219 13.84 1.06 8.45
N ASP A 220 14.02 2.00 7.51
CA ASP A 220 15.24 2.79 7.37
C ASP A 220 15.48 3.65 8.62
N ALA A 221 14.43 4.23 9.21
CA ALA A 221 14.52 4.98 10.45
C ALA A 221 14.99 4.09 11.62
N VAL A 222 14.43 2.89 11.74
CA VAL A 222 14.84 1.93 12.78
C VAL A 222 16.31 1.57 12.65
N ILE A 223 16.74 1.26 11.42
CA ILE A 223 18.13 0.90 11.13
C ILE A 223 19.08 2.07 11.43
N LYS A 224 18.70 3.29 11.04
CA LYS A 224 19.47 4.52 11.28
C LYS A 224 19.65 4.82 12.77
N LEU A 225 18.62 4.59 13.57
CA LEU A 225 18.64 4.88 15.01
C LEU A 225 19.35 3.79 15.83
N ALA A 226 19.50 2.57 15.30
CA ALA A 226 20.08 1.44 16.02
C ALA A 226 21.48 1.74 16.61
N PRO A 227 22.45 2.34 15.88
CA PRO A 227 23.75 2.67 16.44
C PRO A 227 23.68 3.67 17.61
N ALA A 228 22.79 4.68 17.50
CA ALA A 228 22.60 5.67 18.58
C ALA A 228 21.99 5.04 19.84
N ALA A 229 21.21 3.97 19.67
CA ALA A 229 20.66 3.16 20.77
C ALA A 229 21.63 2.09 21.29
N GLY A 230 22.89 2.08 20.82
CA GLY A 230 23.89 1.09 21.20
C GLY A 230 23.69 -0.30 20.60
N ILE A 231 22.91 -0.42 19.55
CA ILE A 231 22.60 -1.67 18.86
C ILE A 231 23.48 -1.78 17.61
N ALA A 232 24.37 -2.77 17.59
CA ALA A 232 25.20 -3.09 16.43
C ALA A 232 24.44 -4.06 15.51
N LEU A 233 24.22 -3.67 14.26
CA LEU A 233 23.61 -4.50 13.23
C LEU A 233 24.67 -4.95 12.23
N ALA A 234 24.73 -6.25 11.94
CA ALA A 234 25.71 -6.77 10.99
C ALA A 234 25.47 -6.21 9.59
N GLU A 235 26.54 -5.82 8.89
CA GLU A 235 26.43 -5.27 7.52
C GLU A 235 25.89 -6.27 6.51
N SER A 236 26.13 -7.57 6.75
CA SER A 236 25.65 -8.65 5.89
C SER A 236 24.14 -8.87 5.93
N LEU A 237 23.42 -8.31 6.91
CA LEU A 237 21.98 -8.44 7.03
C LEU A 237 21.27 -7.53 6.03
N THR A 238 20.22 -8.04 5.42
CA THR A 238 19.27 -7.24 4.65
C THR A 238 18.53 -6.23 5.54
N PRO A 239 17.97 -5.15 4.99
CA PRO A 239 17.20 -4.19 5.78
C PRO A 239 16.06 -4.83 6.59
N ALA A 240 15.35 -5.80 6.01
CA ALA A 240 14.28 -6.52 6.71
C ALA A 240 14.81 -7.37 7.88
N GLU A 241 15.96 -8.02 7.72
CA GLU A 241 16.61 -8.77 8.80
C GLU A 241 17.11 -7.85 9.92
N LYS A 242 17.67 -6.69 9.58
CA LYS A 242 18.08 -5.66 10.54
C LYS A 242 16.89 -5.17 11.36
N LEU A 243 15.77 -4.85 10.71
CA LEU A 243 14.54 -4.48 11.41
C LEU A 243 14.09 -5.59 12.37
N LYS A 244 14.06 -6.84 11.91
CA LYS A 244 13.66 -8.00 12.73
C LYS A 244 14.54 -8.19 13.96
N GLU A 245 15.85 -7.93 13.86
CA GLU A 245 16.74 -7.97 15.03
C GLU A 245 16.38 -6.90 16.05
N VAL A 246 16.10 -5.66 15.62
CA VAL A 246 15.70 -4.59 16.54
C VAL A 246 14.34 -4.88 17.17
N GLN A 247 13.39 -5.42 16.42
CA GLN A 247 12.07 -5.84 16.92
C GLN A 247 12.22 -6.90 18.03
N LYS A 248 13.02 -7.95 17.81
CA LYS A 248 13.28 -8.97 18.84
C LYS A 248 13.89 -8.40 20.11
N LEU A 249 14.82 -7.44 19.98
CA LEU A 249 15.39 -6.76 21.14
C LEU A 249 14.32 -5.96 21.90
N ALA A 250 13.43 -5.26 21.20
CA ALA A 250 12.32 -4.53 21.81
C ALA A 250 11.33 -5.46 22.52
N GLU A 251 10.96 -6.58 21.88
CA GLU A 251 10.13 -7.64 22.48
C GLU A 251 10.78 -8.23 23.75
N GLY A 252 12.11 -8.37 23.74
CA GLY A 252 12.90 -8.78 24.89
C GLY A 252 13.10 -7.70 25.97
N GLY A 253 12.54 -6.50 25.81
CA GLY A 253 12.60 -5.41 26.77
C GLY A 253 13.90 -4.59 26.72
N HIS A 254 14.68 -4.67 25.64
CA HIS A 254 15.90 -3.85 25.50
C HIS A 254 15.55 -2.36 25.42
N ALA A 255 16.00 -1.56 26.38
CA ALA A 255 15.62 -0.16 26.55
C ALA A 255 15.89 0.67 25.28
N GLY A 256 17.09 0.58 24.69
CA GLY A 256 17.42 1.32 23.48
C GLY A 256 16.55 0.95 22.27
N ALA A 257 16.18 -0.33 22.12
CA ALA A 257 15.29 -0.76 21.05
C ALA A 257 13.87 -0.21 21.26
N LEU A 258 13.36 -0.22 22.48
CA LEU A 258 12.07 0.39 22.82
C LEU A 258 12.08 1.91 22.58
N ASP A 259 13.20 2.59 22.89
CA ASP A 259 13.33 4.03 22.67
C ASP A 259 13.35 4.40 21.18
N ILE A 260 13.91 3.52 20.30
CA ILE A 260 13.81 3.69 18.85
C ILE A 260 12.33 3.76 18.44
N PHE A 261 11.53 2.76 18.81
CA PHE A 261 10.12 2.71 18.43
C PHE A 261 9.31 3.87 19.04
N ARG A 262 9.63 4.29 20.26
CA ARG A 262 9.02 5.47 20.88
C ARG A 262 9.37 6.78 20.17
N SER A 263 10.57 6.86 19.58
CA SER A 263 11.01 8.05 18.86
C SER A 263 10.38 8.18 17.48
N ILE A 264 9.95 7.06 16.89
CA ILE A 264 9.30 7.01 15.59
C ILE A 264 7.79 7.22 15.71
N GLY A 265 7.14 6.63 16.70
CA GLY A 265 5.69 6.72 16.98
C GLY A 265 5.39 7.68 18.09
#